data_4acab2efdb8a3714dd657a24f9a7ba2a
#
_entry.id   4acab2efdb8a3714dd657a24f9a7ba2a
#
_cell.length_a   1.000
_cell.length_b   1.000
_cell.length_c   1.000
_cell.angle_alpha   90.00
_cell.angle_beta   90.00
_cell.angle_gamma   90.00
#
_symmetry.space_group_name_H-M   'P 1'
#
loop_
_entity.id
_entity.type
_entity.pdbx_description
1 polymer ?
#
loop_
_entity_poly.entity_id
_entity_poly.type
_entity_poly.pdbx_seq_one_letter_code
_entity_poly.pdbx_strand_id
1 'polypeptide(L)'
;TESLIFTNAYANGYKSIHGMSSILSGIPSFKDAFTSSPYAKQKIGSMVSCLKSKGYDTSFFHGAPNGSMGFLGFGNILGFDHYYGMTEYGNDADFDGSWGIWDEPFMQFMNKTISQKKAPFFSTIFTVTSHEPYVVPAEFKNKIPKGTSLMHQPVGYTDYAFKKFFEAAKKQPWFENT
;
A
#
# COMPACT_ATOMS: atom_id res chain seq x y z
N THR A 1 -17.60 2.75 16.96
CA THR A 1 -16.79 2.21 15.86
C THR A 1 -16.97 3.10 14.64
N GLU A 2 -15.88 3.64 14.13
CA GLU A 2 -15.85 4.54 12.95
C GLU A 2 -15.58 3.72 11.67
N SER A 3 -16.03 2.44 11.62
CA SER A 3 -15.70 1.53 10.54
C SER A 3 -16.94 0.91 9.93
N LEU A 4 -16.95 0.80 8.59
CA LEU A 4 -17.91 0.02 7.83
C LEU A 4 -17.32 -1.38 7.59
N ILE A 5 -18.05 -2.42 7.99
CA ILE A 5 -17.63 -3.81 7.86
C ILE A 5 -18.49 -4.51 6.80
N PHE A 6 -17.84 -5.10 5.79
CA PHE A 6 -18.48 -5.93 4.78
C PHE A 6 -18.34 -7.40 5.16
N THR A 7 -19.45 -8.05 5.48
CA THR A 7 -19.47 -9.46 5.90
C THR A 7 -19.34 -10.46 4.75
N ASN A 8 -19.59 -10.02 3.51
CA ASN A 8 -19.52 -10.81 2.29
C ASN A 8 -18.50 -10.23 1.31
N ALA A 9 -17.26 -10.04 1.77
CA ALA A 9 -16.16 -9.56 0.93
C ALA A 9 -15.32 -10.72 0.43
N TYR A 10 -14.93 -10.66 -0.86
CA TYR A 10 -14.11 -11.67 -1.52
C TYR A 10 -12.90 -11.03 -2.18
N ALA A 11 -11.72 -11.66 -2.02
CA ALA A 11 -10.53 -11.25 -2.73
C ALA A 11 -10.55 -11.75 -4.18
N ASN A 12 -10.02 -10.94 -5.10
CA ASN A 12 -9.81 -11.37 -6.48
C ASN A 12 -8.40 -11.95 -6.63
N GLY A 13 -8.32 -13.22 -7.04
CA GLY A 13 -7.06 -13.93 -7.28
C GLY A 13 -6.38 -14.49 -6.03
N TYR A 14 -5.23 -15.14 -6.23
CA TYR A 14 -4.50 -15.88 -5.19
C TYR A 14 -3.33 -15.09 -4.59
N LYS A 15 -2.96 -13.97 -5.19
CA LYS A 15 -1.81 -13.14 -4.79
C LYS A 15 -2.24 -11.68 -4.67
N SER A 16 -1.60 -10.96 -3.77
CA SER A 16 -1.88 -9.53 -3.55
C SER A 16 -1.67 -8.66 -4.80
N ILE A 17 -0.73 -9.03 -5.66
CA ILE A 17 -0.52 -8.35 -6.97
C ILE A 17 -1.77 -8.40 -7.87
N HIS A 18 -2.64 -9.41 -7.72
CA HIS A 18 -3.93 -9.48 -8.42
C HIS A 18 -4.92 -8.41 -7.96
N GLY A 19 -4.79 -7.99 -6.68
CA GLY A 19 -5.66 -6.98 -6.09
C GLY A 19 -5.49 -5.59 -6.70
N MET A 20 -4.29 -5.22 -7.15
CA MET A 20 -4.02 -3.87 -7.64
C MET A 20 -4.89 -3.50 -8.84
N SER A 21 -4.99 -4.36 -9.85
CA SER A 21 -5.81 -4.12 -11.04
C SER A 21 -7.31 -4.17 -10.71
N SER A 22 -7.74 -5.09 -9.88
CA SER A 22 -9.16 -5.22 -9.53
C SER A 22 -9.65 -4.07 -8.67
N ILE A 23 -8.87 -3.59 -7.70
CA ILE A 23 -9.24 -2.48 -6.82
C ILE A 23 -9.18 -1.14 -7.56
N LEU A 24 -8.11 -0.86 -8.30
CA LEU A 24 -7.86 0.47 -8.86
C LEU A 24 -8.45 0.68 -10.26
N SER A 25 -8.75 -0.39 -10.99
CA SER A 25 -9.29 -0.30 -12.36
C SER A 25 -10.49 -1.22 -12.64
N GLY A 26 -10.94 -2.00 -11.67
CA GLY A 26 -12.06 -2.93 -11.86
C GLY A 26 -11.74 -4.10 -12.80
N ILE A 27 -10.46 -4.37 -13.08
CA ILE A 27 -10.04 -5.44 -13.98
C ILE A 27 -9.66 -6.67 -13.16
N PRO A 28 -10.46 -7.74 -13.18
CA PRO A 28 -10.14 -8.95 -12.44
C PRO A 28 -8.96 -9.71 -13.05
N SER A 29 -8.16 -10.35 -12.20
CA SER A 29 -7.12 -11.28 -12.62
C SER A 29 -7.65 -12.71 -12.46
N PHE A 30 -7.63 -13.50 -13.54
CA PHE A 30 -8.16 -14.88 -13.51
C PHE A 30 -7.06 -15.92 -13.27
N LYS A 31 -5.93 -15.81 -13.96
CA LYS A 31 -4.79 -16.73 -13.87
C LYS A 31 -3.51 -15.99 -13.52
N ASP A 32 -3.13 -15.06 -14.37
CA ASP A 32 -1.91 -14.29 -14.21
C ASP A 32 -2.25 -12.88 -13.70
N ALA A 33 -1.31 -12.25 -13.00
CA ALA A 33 -1.47 -10.85 -12.61
C ALA A 33 -1.61 -9.97 -13.86
N PHE A 34 -2.50 -8.98 -13.82
CA PHE A 34 -2.68 -8.06 -14.95
C PHE A 34 -1.37 -7.41 -15.37
N THR A 35 -0.51 -7.06 -14.40
CA THR A 35 0.83 -6.49 -14.64
C THR A 35 1.77 -7.38 -15.45
N SER A 36 1.53 -8.69 -15.47
CA SER A 36 2.27 -9.68 -16.26
C SER A 36 1.58 -10.05 -17.58
N SER A 37 0.40 -9.49 -17.84
CA SER A 37 -0.38 -9.79 -19.04
C SER A 37 0.12 -8.96 -20.26
N PRO A 38 -0.18 -9.39 -21.50
CA PRO A 38 0.09 -8.59 -22.69
C PRO A 38 -0.61 -7.22 -22.69
N TYR A 39 -1.64 -7.08 -21.90
CA TYR A 39 -2.45 -5.86 -21.78
C TYR A 39 -1.92 -4.85 -20.76
N ALA A 40 -0.90 -5.21 -20.00
CA ALA A 40 -0.33 -4.37 -18.95
C ALA A 40 0.24 -3.02 -19.44
N LYS A 41 0.50 -2.89 -20.73
CA LYS A 41 1.00 -1.65 -21.37
C LYS A 41 -0.12 -0.84 -22.05
N GLN A 42 -1.35 -1.33 -22.05
CA GLN A 42 -2.49 -0.66 -22.66
C GLN A 42 -2.99 0.46 -21.75
N LYS A 43 -3.44 1.56 -22.37
CA LYS A 43 -4.16 2.60 -21.62
C LYS A 43 -5.48 2.03 -21.10
N ILE A 44 -5.67 2.06 -19.79
CA ILE A 44 -6.89 1.59 -19.13
C ILE A 44 -7.54 2.70 -18.33
N GLY A 45 -8.86 2.68 -18.24
CA GLY A 45 -9.60 3.51 -17.31
C GLY A 45 -9.34 3.04 -15.88
N SER A 46 -9.18 3.96 -14.94
CA SER A 46 -8.94 3.65 -13.55
C SER A 46 -9.62 4.67 -12.63
N MET A 47 -9.85 4.28 -11.39
CA MET A 47 -10.28 5.22 -10.35
C MET A 47 -9.26 6.37 -10.20
N VAL A 48 -7.97 6.06 -10.34
CA VAL A 48 -6.87 7.03 -10.29
C VAL A 48 -7.01 8.10 -11.37
N SER A 49 -7.13 7.68 -12.64
CA SER A 49 -7.27 8.60 -13.78
C SER A 49 -8.56 9.42 -13.70
N CYS A 50 -9.64 8.84 -13.16
CA CYS A 50 -10.90 9.54 -12.93
C CYS A 50 -10.75 10.64 -11.88
N LEU A 51 -10.14 10.35 -10.72
CA LEU A 51 -9.91 11.34 -9.67
C LEU A 51 -8.93 12.42 -10.11
N LYS A 52 -7.86 12.03 -10.80
CA LYS A 52 -6.91 12.99 -11.40
C LYS A 52 -7.60 13.98 -12.33
N SER A 53 -8.52 13.52 -13.19
CA SER A 53 -9.29 14.41 -14.07
C SER A 53 -10.19 15.41 -13.34
N LYS A 54 -10.42 15.19 -12.04
CA LYS A 54 -11.15 16.07 -11.13
C LYS A 54 -10.24 16.94 -10.25
N GLY A 55 -8.93 16.97 -10.55
CA GLY A 55 -7.95 17.80 -9.86
C GLY A 55 -7.35 17.20 -8.59
N TYR A 56 -7.52 15.90 -8.35
CA TYR A 56 -6.84 15.22 -7.25
C TYR A 56 -5.36 15.02 -7.56
N ASP A 57 -4.49 15.31 -6.60
CA ASP A 57 -3.10 14.85 -6.59
C ASP A 57 -3.09 13.35 -6.23
N THR A 58 -2.51 12.52 -7.09
CA THR A 58 -2.61 11.07 -6.96
C THR A 58 -1.26 10.42 -6.66
N SER A 59 -1.20 9.56 -5.63
CA SER A 59 0.05 8.95 -5.16
C SER A 59 -0.08 7.48 -4.86
N PHE A 60 0.94 6.71 -5.24
CA PHE A 60 1.09 5.31 -4.88
C PHE A 60 2.31 5.11 -3.99
N PHE A 61 2.13 4.43 -2.86
CA PHE A 61 3.15 4.12 -1.87
C PHE A 61 3.38 2.62 -1.78
N HIS A 62 4.63 2.19 -1.93
CA HIS A 62 5.01 0.79 -1.79
C HIS A 62 6.47 0.69 -1.31
N GLY A 63 6.69 0.26 -0.09
CA GLY A 63 8.00 0.28 0.57
C GLY A 63 9.08 -0.63 -0.02
N ALA A 64 8.77 -1.38 -1.09
CA ALA A 64 9.72 -2.21 -1.82
C ALA A 64 10.57 -1.38 -2.81
N PRO A 65 11.67 -1.96 -3.37
CA PRO A 65 12.40 -1.35 -4.47
C PRO A 65 11.48 -0.97 -5.62
N ASN A 66 11.68 0.20 -6.21
CA ASN A 66 10.73 0.82 -7.15
C ASN A 66 10.36 -0.03 -8.37
N GLY A 67 11.21 -0.97 -8.78
CA GLY A 67 10.93 -1.92 -9.88
C GLY A 67 10.17 -3.18 -9.47
N SER A 68 9.91 -3.40 -8.17
CA SER A 68 9.29 -4.62 -7.66
C SER A 68 7.93 -4.87 -8.27
N MET A 69 7.72 -6.11 -8.72
CA MET A 69 6.44 -6.62 -9.29
C MET A 69 5.82 -5.76 -10.39
N GLY A 70 6.58 -4.82 -10.99
CA GLY A 70 6.10 -3.93 -12.05
C GLY A 70 5.13 -2.84 -11.57
N PHE A 71 5.01 -2.61 -10.27
CA PHE A 71 4.04 -1.66 -9.71
C PHE A 71 4.29 -0.22 -10.14
N LEU A 72 5.54 0.21 -10.27
CA LEU A 72 5.88 1.54 -10.78
C LEU A 72 5.33 1.74 -12.21
N GLY A 73 5.61 0.78 -13.10
CA GLY A 73 5.13 0.85 -14.49
C GLY A 73 3.60 0.81 -14.57
N PHE A 74 2.98 -0.06 -13.79
CA PHE A 74 1.51 -0.17 -13.77
C PHE A 74 0.85 1.05 -13.11
N GLY A 75 1.45 1.60 -12.07
CA GLY A 75 1.00 2.85 -11.44
C GLY A 75 0.98 4.02 -12.42
N ASN A 76 2.00 4.13 -13.27
CA ASN A 76 2.04 5.13 -14.35
C ASN A 76 0.89 4.94 -15.36
N ILE A 77 0.58 3.69 -15.73
CA ILE A 77 -0.54 3.38 -16.64
C ILE A 77 -1.89 3.71 -16.01
N LEU A 78 -2.05 3.48 -14.71
CA LEU A 78 -3.24 3.86 -13.95
C LEU A 78 -3.42 5.38 -13.85
N GLY A 79 -2.34 6.14 -14.01
CA GLY A 79 -2.36 7.60 -14.02
C GLY A 79 -1.90 8.28 -12.73
N PHE A 80 -1.26 7.58 -11.80
CA PHE A 80 -0.69 8.22 -10.62
C PHE A 80 0.31 9.32 -10.99
N ASP A 81 0.26 10.44 -10.29
CA ASP A 81 1.22 11.54 -10.44
C ASP A 81 2.56 11.21 -9.79
N HIS A 82 2.50 10.50 -8.65
CA HIS A 82 3.66 10.20 -7.83
C HIS A 82 3.71 8.74 -7.44
N TYR A 83 4.91 8.18 -7.46
CA TYR A 83 5.23 6.88 -6.90
C TYR A 83 6.29 7.07 -5.81
N TYR A 84 6.02 6.53 -4.64
CA TYR A 84 6.92 6.57 -3.48
C TYR A 84 7.28 5.14 -3.10
N GLY A 85 8.51 4.75 -3.41
CA GLY A 85 9.08 3.47 -3.07
C GLY A 85 10.23 3.60 -2.07
N MET A 86 11.07 2.57 -2.03
CA MET A 86 12.26 2.54 -1.19
C MET A 86 13.24 3.68 -1.55
N THR A 87 13.33 4.03 -2.84
CA THR A 87 14.20 5.13 -3.31
C THR A 87 13.78 6.47 -2.71
N GLU A 88 12.50 6.80 -2.72
CA GLU A 88 11.97 8.06 -2.19
C GLU A 88 11.94 8.08 -0.66
N TYR A 89 11.89 6.90 -0.03
CA TYR A 89 12.04 6.78 1.43
C TYR A 89 13.44 7.16 1.89
N GLY A 90 14.47 6.65 1.21
CA GLY A 90 15.84 7.11 1.34
C GLY A 90 16.57 6.72 2.64
N ASN A 91 16.07 5.72 3.40
CA ASN A 91 16.71 5.21 4.61
C ASN A 91 16.69 3.67 4.64
N ASP A 92 17.78 3.04 4.24
CA ASP A 92 17.91 1.59 4.19
C ASP A 92 18.02 0.92 5.57
N ALA A 93 18.19 1.69 6.66
CA ALA A 93 18.24 1.14 8.01
C ALA A 93 16.89 0.49 8.42
N ASP A 94 15.79 0.89 7.80
CA ASP A 94 14.45 0.36 8.03
C ASP A 94 14.09 -0.77 7.05
N PHE A 95 15.05 -1.29 6.27
CA PHE A 95 14.84 -2.42 5.36
C PHE A 95 14.67 -3.73 6.12
N ASP A 96 13.67 -4.51 5.76
CA ASP A 96 13.31 -5.77 6.42
C ASP A 96 14.26 -6.95 6.10
N GLY A 97 15.19 -6.74 5.18
CA GLY A 97 16.15 -7.76 4.70
C GLY A 97 15.63 -8.62 3.54
N SER A 98 14.39 -8.42 3.09
CA SER A 98 13.76 -9.27 2.07
C SER A 98 12.96 -8.48 1.01
N TRP A 99 11.95 -7.74 1.43
CA TRP A 99 10.97 -7.13 0.53
C TRP A 99 11.06 -5.62 0.45
N GLY A 100 11.26 -4.94 1.58
CA GLY A 100 11.26 -3.49 1.58
C GLY A 100 11.34 -2.88 2.97
N ILE A 101 10.93 -1.64 3.07
CA ILE A 101 10.88 -0.90 4.33
C ILE A 101 9.75 -1.44 5.21
N TRP A 102 10.02 -1.63 6.50
CA TRP A 102 8.99 -2.02 7.48
C TRP A 102 7.75 -1.13 7.40
N ASP A 103 6.56 -1.73 7.52
CA ASP A 103 5.29 -1.01 7.30
C ASP A 103 5.14 0.20 8.23
N GLU A 104 5.54 0.13 9.51
CA GLU A 104 5.34 1.25 10.44
C GLU A 104 6.12 2.50 10.00
N PRO A 105 7.46 2.49 9.87
CA PRO A 105 8.20 3.67 9.43
C PRO A 105 7.78 4.12 8.03
N PHE A 106 7.43 3.22 7.12
CA PHE A 106 6.97 3.59 5.79
C PHE A 106 5.59 4.28 5.82
N MET A 107 4.67 3.86 6.69
CA MET A 107 3.39 4.54 6.89
C MET A 107 3.56 5.93 7.52
N GLN A 108 4.55 6.14 8.40
CA GLN A 108 4.88 7.48 8.91
C GLN A 108 5.45 8.38 7.82
N PHE A 109 6.29 7.84 6.93
CA PHE A 109 6.75 8.54 5.74
C PHE A 109 5.58 8.93 4.82
N MET A 110 4.64 8.01 4.58
CA MET A 110 3.41 8.32 3.84
C MET A 110 2.64 9.47 4.48
N ASN A 111 2.38 9.38 5.81
CA ASN A 111 1.66 10.43 6.52
C ASN A 111 2.34 11.80 6.39
N LYS A 112 3.65 11.86 6.58
CA LYS A 112 4.44 13.09 6.39
C LYS A 112 4.33 13.62 4.97
N THR A 113 4.39 12.74 3.97
CA THR A 113 4.35 13.10 2.55
C THR A 113 2.99 13.65 2.14
N ILE A 114 1.90 12.96 2.51
CA ILE A 114 0.55 13.43 2.18
C ILE A 114 0.16 14.71 2.92
N SER A 115 0.71 14.93 4.13
CA SER A 115 0.49 16.17 4.89
C SER A 115 1.11 17.42 4.24
N GLN A 116 2.00 17.24 3.27
CA GLN A 116 2.59 18.33 2.49
C GLN A 116 1.83 18.63 1.19
N LYS A 117 0.86 17.78 0.84
CA LYS A 117 0.07 17.92 -0.39
C LYS A 117 -1.04 18.95 -0.23
N LYS A 118 -1.43 19.55 -1.37
CA LYS A 118 -2.64 20.36 -1.44
C LYS A 118 -3.85 19.43 -1.65
N ALA A 119 -4.94 19.71 -0.94
CA ALA A 119 -6.20 19.02 -1.17
C ALA A 119 -6.83 19.45 -2.52
N PRO A 120 -7.59 18.58 -3.20
CA PRO A 120 -7.84 17.19 -2.82
C PRO A 120 -6.70 16.26 -3.24
N PHE A 121 -6.49 15.17 -2.49
CA PHE A 121 -5.52 14.13 -2.86
C PHE A 121 -6.13 12.74 -2.77
N PHE A 122 -5.57 11.79 -3.51
CA PHE A 122 -5.86 10.36 -3.45
C PHE A 122 -4.57 9.58 -3.30
N SER A 123 -4.43 8.83 -2.23
CA SER A 123 -3.22 8.07 -1.93
C SER A 123 -3.53 6.60 -1.65
N THR A 124 -2.76 5.73 -2.27
CA THR A 124 -2.86 4.28 -2.09
C THR A 124 -1.56 3.77 -1.48
N ILE A 125 -1.65 2.91 -0.47
CA ILE A 125 -0.50 2.17 0.05
C ILE A 125 -0.66 0.67 -0.20
N PHE A 126 0.46 0.03 -0.57
CA PHE A 126 0.59 -1.41 -0.65
C PHE A 126 1.68 -1.84 0.33
N THR A 127 1.28 -2.54 1.41
CA THR A 127 2.15 -2.96 2.50
C THR A 127 3.06 -4.14 2.12
N VAL A 128 4.15 -4.38 2.86
CA VAL A 128 5.11 -5.43 2.57
C VAL A 128 5.36 -6.41 3.72
N THR A 129 5.22 -5.98 4.97
CA THR A 129 5.67 -6.76 6.13
C THR A 129 4.89 -8.06 6.34
N SER A 130 3.63 -8.15 5.92
CA SER A 130 2.81 -9.37 6.06
C SER A 130 3.16 -10.49 5.09
N HIS A 131 4.27 -10.37 4.35
CA HIS A 131 4.73 -11.35 3.37
C HIS A 131 5.74 -12.35 3.97
N GLU A 132 5.93 -13.50 3.31
CA GLU A 132 7.05 -14.40 3.63
C GLU A 132 8.40 -13.62 3.58
N PRO A 133 9.33 -13.88 4.49
CA PRO A 133 9.44 -14.99 5.45
C PRO A 133 8.72 -14.80 6.79
N TYR A 134 7.71 -13.94 6.87
CA TYR A 134 6.86 -13.70 8.05
C TYR A 134 7.66 -13.27 9.28
N VAL A 135 8.51 -12.29 9.11
CA VAL A 135 9.32 -11.68 10.16
C VAL A 135 8.75 -10.34 10.62
N VAL A 136 9.13 -9.92 11.81
CA VAL A 136 8.86 -8.59 12.35
C VAL A 136 10.16 -8.00 12.90
N PRO A 137 10.26 -6.66 13.06
CA PRO A 137 11.43 -6.05 13.70
C PRO A 137 11.72 -6.68 15.05
N ALA A 138 13.01 -6.78 15.39
CA ALA A 138 13.46 -7.53 16.56
C ALA A 138 12.79 -7.10 17.88
N GLU A 139 12.54 -5.81 18.04
CA GLU A 139 11.88 -5.22 19.21
C GLU A 139 10.39 -5.58 19.32
N PHE A 140 9.76 -6.08 18.26
CA PHE A 140 8.36 -6.49 18.24
C PHE A 140 8.14 -7.99 18.43
N LYS A 141 9.19 -8.81 18.33
CA LYS A 141 9.10 -10.29 18.47
C LYS A 141 8.40 -10.76 19.74
N ASN A 142 8.55 -10.01 20.83
CA ASN A 142 7.96 -10.34 22.13
C ASN A 142 6.77 -9.42 22.51
N LYS A 143 6.46 -8.41 21.69
CA LYS A 143 5.35 -7.49 21.94
C LYS A 143 4.06 -7.88 21.21
N ILE A 144 4.22 -8.56 20.07
CA ILE A 144 3.10 -9.01 19.25
C ILE A 144 2.93 -10.51 19.41
N PRO A 145 1.70 -10.99 19.73
CA PRO A 145 1.43 -12.41 19.86
C PRO A 145 1.79 -13.19 18.59
N LYS A 146 2.44 -14.35 18.75
CA LYS A 146 2.80 -15.22 17.60
C LYS A 146 1.58 -15.86 16.96
N GLY A 147 0.51 -16.09 17.74
CA GLY A 147 -0.67 -16.80 17.27
C GLY A 147 -0.37 -18.28 16.93
N THR A 148 -1.23 -18.87 16.09
CA THR A 148 -1.14 -20.29 15.67
C THR A 148 -0.59 -20.47 14.26
N SER A 149 -0.35 -19.38 13.53
CA SER A 149 0.25 -19.37 12.19
C SER A 149 1.41 -18.38 12.13
N LEU A 150 2.41 -18.67 11.31
CA LEU A 150 3.57 -17.80 11.10
C LEU A 150 3.20 -16.39 10.66
N MET A 151 2.11 -16.24 9.90
CA MET A 151 1.65 -14.95 9.40
C MET A 151 0.92 -14.08 10.46
N HIS A 152 0.48 -14.66 11.57
CA HIS A 152 -0.27 -13.89 12.59
C HIS A 152 0.55 -12.75 13.18
N GLN A 153 1.83 -12.99 13.45
CA GLN A 153 2.69 -11.97 14.04
C GLN A 153 2.98 -10.80 13.09
N PRO A 154 3.36 -11.01 11.80
CA PRO A 154 3.50 -9.91 10.84
C PRO A 154 2.19 -9.15 10.58
N VAL A 155 1.05 -9.84 10.50
CA VAL A 155 -0.26 -9.18 10.39
C VAL A 155 -0.54 -8.30 11.61
N GLY A 156 -0.24 -8.78 12.82
CA GLY A 156 -0.34 -7.99 14.04
C GLY A 156 0.60 -6.76 14.06
N TYR A 157 1.78 -6.89 13.43
CA TYR A 157 2.68 -5.74 13.27
C TYR A 157 2.13 -4.71 12.26
N THR A 158 1.58 -5.16 11.13
CA THR A 158 0.92 -4.26 10.18
C THR A 158 -0.28 -3.57 10.79
N ASP A 159 -1.08 -4.26 11.62
CA ASP A 159 -2.17 -3.64 12.39
C ASP A 159 -1.65 -2.55 13.36
N TYR A 160 -0.55 -2.83 14.05
CA TYR A 160 0.14 -1.83 14.87
C TYR A 160 0.60 -0.62 14.04
N ALA A 161 1.15 -0.85 12.84
CA ALA A 161 1.57 0.20 11.92
C ALA A 161 0.38 1.09 11.49
N PHE A 162 -0.76 0.49 11.16
CA PHE A 162 -2.01 1.21 10.90
C PHE A 162 -2.47 2.03 12.10
N LYS A 163 -2.44 1.44 13.30
CA LYS A 163 -2.78 2.20 14.52
C LYS A 163 -1.91 3.46 14.63
N LYS A 164 -0.60 3.33 14.44
CA LYS A 164 0.34 4.46 14.51
C LYS A 164 0.10 5.49 13.41
N PHE A 165 -0.19 5.02 12.20
CA PHE A 165 -0.57 5.89 11.10
C PHE A 165 -1.80 6.74 11.45
N PHE A 166 -2.88 6.13 11.94
CA PHE A 166 -4.11 6.85 12.29
C PHE A 166 -3.93 7.75 13.51
N GLU A 167 -3.14 7.37 14.51
CA GLU A 167 -2.79 8.25 15.65
C GLU A 167 -2.09 9.53 15.17
N ALA A 168 -1.25 9.45 14.17
CA ALA A 168 -0.57 10.60 13.57
C ALA A 168 -1.47 11.37 12.59
N ALA A 169 -2.22 10.67 11.75
CA ALA A 169 -3.13 11.23 10.76
C ALA A 169 -4.24 12.09 11.40
N LYS A 170 -4.83 11.63 12.50
CA LYS A 170 -5.86 12.38 13.27
C LYS A 170 -5.40 13.75 13.76
N LYS A 171 -4.11 14.03 13.78
CA LYS A 171 -3.54 15.34 14.13
C LYS A 171 -3.38 16.28 12.94
N GLN A 172 -3.66 15.79 11.73
CA GLN A 172 -3.47 16.53 10.50
C GLN A 172 -4.76 17.21 10.05
N PRO A 173 -4.69 18.44 9.53
CA PRO A 173 -5.87 19.19 9.09
C PRO A 173 -6.70 18.50 8.00
N TRP A 174 -6.06 17.66 7.18
CA TRP A 174 -6.72 16.94 6.09
C TRP A 174 -7.60 15.77 6.56
N PHE A 175 -7.36 15.27 7.79
CA PHE A 175 -8.00 14.04 8.26
C PHE A 175 -9.52 14.14 8.39
N GLU A 176 -10.05 15.30 8.78
CA GLU A 176 -11.50 15.51 8.98
C GLU A 176 -12.32 15.35 7.69
N ASN A 177 -11.68 15.48 6.53
CA ASN A 177 -12.33 15.42 5.21
C ASN A 177 -11.83 14.23 4.37
N THR A 178 -11.34 13.16 5.02
CA THR A 178 -10.79 11.96 4.35
C THR A 178 -11.59 10.71 4.70
#